data_31b4d5de6fe6396e9268fee414e93ad7
#
_entry.id   31b4d5de6fe6396e9268fee414e93ad7
#
_cell.length_a   1.000
_cell.length_b   1.000
_cell.length_c   1.000
_cell.angle_alpha   90.00
_cell.angle_beta   90.00
_cell.angle_gamma   90.00
#
_symmetry.space_group_name_H-M   'P 1'
#
loop_
_entity.id
_entity.type
_entity.pdbx_description
1 polymer ?
#
loop_
_entity_poly.entity_id
_entity_poly.type
_entity_poly.pdbx_seq_one_letter_code
_entity_poly.pdbx_strand_id
1 'polypeptide(L)'
;MRISNTLFSILTVCLALAGQGSYAQDTEAHRHTFIHQGMERSYLYYEPDTLLAQRPLIIVLHGYGGKAERNPAFMTAAALEAGYAVCLPQGAADGRGKTCWNVGYDFQQGLETDDVDFICSLARYLAKEHRLNRSNIFVVGMSNGGEMCYLLAYKRPDFFAAFVPVAGLTMKWMKDVLVPRRPVSLMEVHGTADRTSLWDGDPDNVGGWGPYIAVPDAVQTWADAAGCTGELVTPFNSIVTLHRYTGGRRGAEVLLYEVAGGIHDWSTNQMDTPSEILAFCSRHFRSRR
;
A
#
# COMPACT_ATOMS: atom_id res chain seq x y z
N MET A 1 37.71 42.91 44.81
CA MET A 1 37.07 41.62 44.85
C MET A 1 35.72 41.76 44.09
N ARG A 2 35.67 41.42 42.81
CA ARG A 2 34.45 41.57 41.99
C ARG A 2 33.85 40.15 41.77
N ILE A 3 32.62 39.97 42.22
CA ILE A 3 31.87 38.77 42.09
C ILE A 3 31.06 38.90 40.76
N SER A 4 31.37 38.03 39.84
CA SER A 4 30.66 37.94 38.52
C SER A 4 29.46 37.03 38.69
N ASN A 5 28.25 37.58 38.49
CA ASN A 5 27.00 36.81 38.41
C ASN A 5 26.82 36.31 36.98
N THR A 6 26.93 35.00 36.80
CA THR A 6 26.59 34.33 35.54
C THR A 6 25.12 33.91 35.58
N LEU A 7 24.28 34.59 34.81
CA LEU A 7 22.90 34.20 34.58
C LEU A 7 22.86 32.95 33.70
N PHE A 8 22.34 31.85 34.22
CA PHE A 8 21.91 30.68 33.43
C PHE A 8 20.55 30.97 32.83
N SER A 9 20.51 31.17 31.51
CA SER A 9 19.26 31.15 30.74
C SER A 9 18.79 29.72 30.59
N ILE A 10 17.68 29.37 31.25
CA ILE A 10 16.94 28.13 31.01
C ILE A 10 16.12 28.31 29.74
N LEU A 11 16.58 27.67 28.66
CA LEU A 11 15.82 27.58 27.43
C LEU A 11 14.72 26.52 27.60
N THR A 12 13.50 26.96 27.85
CA THR A 12 12.32 26.10 27.88
C THR A 12 12.01 25.66 26.47
N VAL A 13 12.34 24.42 26.13
CA VAL A 13 11.90 23.79 24.90
C VAL A 13 10.42 23.45 25.10
N CYS A 14 9.53 24.25 24.53
CA CYS A 14 8.14 23.85 24.33
C CYS A 14 8.08 22.80 23.24
N LEU A 15 8.00 21.50 23.61
CA LEU A 15 7.57 20.46 22.70
C LEU A 15 6.11 20.77 22.31
N ALA A 16 5.93 21.12 21.06
CA ALA A 16 4.62 21.20 20.45
C ALA A 16 4.03 19.79 20.33
N LEU A 17 3.19 19.39 21.28
CA LEU A 17 2.21 18.33 21.15
C LEU A 17 1.07 18.86 20.28
N ALA A 18 1.31 18.92 18.97
CA ALA A 18 0.28 19.31 18.01
C ALA A 18 -0.04 18.09 17.14
N GLY A 19 -1.27 17.62 17.23
CA GLY A 19 -1.94 17.05 16.08
C GLY A 19 -2.25 15.56 16.02
N GLN A 20 -2.53 14.87 17.12
CA GLN A 20 -3.20 13.55 17.04
C GLN A 20 -4.74 13.61 17.18
N GLY A 21 -5.32 14.79 17.36
CA GLY A 21 -6.74 14.97 17.70
C GLY A 21 -7.69 15.26 16.54
N SER A 22 -7.20 15.56 15.34
CA SER A 22 -8.05 16.15 14.30
C SER A 22 -8.63 15.18 13.25
N TYR A 23 -7.99 14.04 13.00
CA TYR A 23 -8.41 13.15 11.89
C TYR A 23 -9.62 12.26 12.20
N ALA A 24 -9.93 12.01 13.45
CA ALA A 24 -11.06 11.15 13.83
C ALA A 24 -12.44 11.85 13.77
N GLN A 25 -12.48 13.17 13.75
CA GLN A 25 -13.73 13.95 13.83
C GLN A 25 -14.37 14.27 12.48
N ASP A 26 -13.68 14.07 11.35
CA ASP A 26 -14.18 14.48 10.03
C ASP A 26 -14.39 13.33 9.02
N THR A 27 -14.35 12.08 9.46
CA THR A 27 -14.52 10.93 8.54
C THR A 27 -15.90 10.87 7.89
N GLU A 28 -16.94 11.35 8.56
CA GLU A 28 -18.31 11.35 8.01
C GLU A 28 -18.46 12.34 6.85
N ALA A 29 -17.79 13.50 6.91
CA ALA A 29 -17.82 14.48 5.81
C ALA A 29 -17.16 13.97 4.53
N HIS A 30 -16.27 12.97 4.65
CA HIS A 30 -15.55 12.38 3.53
C HIS A 30 -16.08 11.01 3.11
N ARG A 31 -17.18 10.54 3.73
CA ARG A 31 -17.82 9.26 3.38
C ARG A 31 -18.72 9.41 2.17
N HIS A 32 -18.50 8.54 1.20
CA HIS A 32 -19.27 8.48 -0.03
C HIS A 32 -19.73 7.04 -0.31
N THR A 33 -20.71 6.91 -1.19
CA THR A 33 -21.16 5.62 -1.71
C THR A 33 -20.92 5.52 -3.21
N PHE A 34 -20.73 4.31 -3.69
CA PHE A 34 -20.53 3.98 -5.10
C PHE A 34 -21.25 2.68 -5.42
N ILE A 35 -22.17 2.72 -6.38
CA ILE A 35 -22.87 1.51 -6.84
C ILE A 35 -21.96 0.75 -7.81
N HIS A 36 -21.60 -0.47 -7.46
CA HIS A 36 -20.81 -1.36 -8.29
C HIS A 36 -21.54 -2.70 -8.47
N GLN A 37 -21.88 -3.06 -9.69
CA GLN A 37 -22.61 -4.29 -10.04
C GLN A 37 -23.88 -4.51 -9.20
N GLY A 38 -24.62 -3.42 -8.93
CA GLY A 38 -25.85 -3.45 -8.13
C GLY A 38 -25.64 -3.47 -6.61
N MET A 39 -24.41 -3.54 -6.13
CA MET A 39 -24.05 -3.48 -4.71
C MET A 39 -23.62 -2.06 -4.34
N GLU A 40 -24.17 -1.52 -3.25
CA GLU A 40 -23.67 -0.29 -2.68
C GLU A 40 -22.36 -0.55 -1.90
N ARG A 41 -21.31 0.15 -2.29
CA ARG A 41 -19.98 0.13 -1.66
C ARG A 41 -19.70 1.53 -1.11
N SER A 42 -19.00 1.60 0.00
CA SER A 42 -18.58 2.89 0.58
C SER A 42 -17.10 3.13 0.42
N TYR A 43 -16.69 4.39 0.49
CA TYR A 43 -15.30 4.82 0.50
C TYR A 43 -15.16 6.16 1.20
N LEU A 44 -13.96 6.47 1.68
CA LEU A 44 -13.58 7.82 2.10
C LEU A 44 -12.72 8.44 0.99
N TYR A 45 -12.90 9.75 0.76
CA TYR A 45 -12.12 10.49 -0.22
C TYR A 45 -11.64 11.80 0.37
N TYR A 46 -10.36 12.09 0.16
CA TYR A 46 -9.70 13.30 0.65
C TYR A 46 -8.95 13.98 -0.49
N GLU A 47 -9.06 15.29 -0.58
CA GLU A 47 -8.21 16.11 -1.44
C GLU A 47 -7.20 16.89 -0.59
N PRO A 48 -5.95 17.04 -1.05
CA PRO A 48 -4.98 17.90 -0.40
C PRO A 48 -5.32 19.37 -0.68
N ASP A 49 -4.87 20.27 0.20
CA ASP A 49 -4.99 21.72 -0.02
C ASP A 49 -4.38 22.16 -1.36
N THR A 50 -3.31 21.48 -1.77
CA THR A 50 -2.65 21.70 -3.05
C THR A 50 -2.32 20.39 -3.72
N LEU A 51 -3.03 20.05 -4.80
CA LEU A 51 -2.70 18.90 -5.65
C LEU A 51 -1.39 19.14 -6.41
N LEU A 52 -0.56 18.09 -6.49
CA LEU A 52 0.60 18.09 -7.39
C LEU A 52 0.16 18.34 -8.85
N ALA A 53 1.05 18.94 -9.66
CA ALA A 53 0.80 19.18 -11.08
C ALA A 53 0.45 17.88 -11.85
N GLN A 54 0.98 16.75 -11.42
CA GLN A 54 0.69 15.39 -11.93
C GLN A 54 -0.70 14.89 -11.58
N ARG A 55 -1.43 15.57 -10.65
CA ARG A 55 -2.78 15.25 -10.17
C ARG A 55 -2.97 13.77 -9.83
N PRO A 56 -2.12 13.23 -8.93
CA PRO A 56 -2.13 11.81 -8.60
C PRO A 56 -3.27 11.43 -7.67
N LEU A 57 -3.68 10.14 -7.77
CA LEU A 57 -4.57 9.47 -6.81
C LEU A 57 -3.81 8.30 -6.17
N ILE A 58 -3.86 8.21 -4.87
CA ILE A 58 -3.41 7.02 -4.14
C ILE A 58 -4.62 6.32 -3.52
N ILE A 59 -4.75 5.02 -3.75
CA ILE A 59 -5.77 4.16 -3.15
C ILE A 59 -5.11 3.36 -2.06
N VAL A 60 -5.63 3.43 -0.83
CA VAL A 60 -5.06 2.72 0.32
C VAL A 60 -6.05 1.66 0.79
N LEU A 61 -5.64 0.40 0.70
CA LEU A 61 -6.48 -0.77 0.99
C LEU A 61 -6.21 -1.29 2.40
N HIS A 62 -7.29 -1.49 3.17
CA HIS A 62 -7.20 -2.03 4.53
C HIS A 62 -6.93 -3.54 4.54
N GLY A 63 -6.47 -4.08 5.68
CA GLY A 63 -6.30 -5.50 5.92
C GLY A 63 -7.61 -6.23 6.21
N TYR A 64 -7.53 -7.56 6.42
CA TYR A 64 -8.68 -8.41 6.76
C TYR A 64 -9.37 -7.97 8.05
N GLY A 65 -10.70 -7.84 8.03
CA GLY A 65 -11.50 -7.30 9.12
C GLY A 65 -11.35 -5.79 9.34
N GLY A 66 -10.61 -5.11 8.45
CA GLY A 66 -10.36 -3.68 8.53
C GLY A 66 -11.54 -2.82 8.10
N LYS A 67 -11.45 -1.53 8.40
CA LYS A 67 -12.41 -0.51 7.99
C LYS A 67 -11.68 0.66 7.36
N ALA A 68 -12.31 1.29 6.36
CA ALA A 68 -11.75 2.47 5.71
C ALA A 68 -11.37 3.58 6.71
N GLU A 69 -12.20 3.81 7.74
CA GLU A 69 -11.98 4.81 8.80
C GLU A 69 -10.82 4.47 9.74
N ARG A 70 -10.41 3.21 9.76
CA ARG A 70 -9.30 2.73 10.58
C ARG A 70 -8.04 2.45 9.75
N ASN A 71 -8.08 2.78 8.47
CA ASN A 71 -6.87 2.79 7.65
C ASN A 71 -5.87 3.78 8.28
N PRO A 72 -4.58 3.48 8.23
CA PRO A 72 -3.62 4.26 9.02
C PRO A 72 -3.62 5.73 8.63
N ALA A 73 -4.01 6.58 9.59
CA ALA A 73 -4.09 8.02 9.41
C ALA A 73 -2.74 8.62 8.97
N PHE A 74 -1.62 8.01 9.39
CA PHE A 74 -0.29 8.46 9.00
C PHE A 74 -0.05 8.35 7.48
N MET A 75 -0.52 7.29 6.82
CA MET A 75 -0.36 7.14 5.36
C MET A 75 -1.23 8.17 4.62
N THR A 76 -2.46 8.38 5.09
CA THR A 76 -3.36 9.39 4.52
C THR A 76 -2.77 10.79 4.70
N ALA A 77 -2.30 11.13 5.91
CA ALA A 77 -1.71 12.43 6.19
C ALA A 77 -0.47 12.70 5.33
N ALA A 78 0.46 11.75 5.27
CA ALA A 78 1.67 11.88 4.43
C ALA A 78 1.33 12.07 2.95
N ALA A 79 0.34 11.32 2.43
CA ALA A 79 -0.07 11.43 1.04
C ALA A 79 -0.72 12.79 0.72
N LEU A 80 -1.56 13.32 1.61
CA LEU A 80 -2.18 14.64 1.47
C LEU A 80 -1.11 15.75 1.55
N GLU A 81 -0.19 15.67 2.50
CA GLU A 81 0.92 16.61 2.61
C GLU A 81 1.80 16.61 1.35
N ALA A 82 2.03 15.44 0.77
CA ALA A 82 2.75 15.28 -0.49
C ALA A 82 1.92 15.66 -1.73
N GLY A 83 0.68 16.14 -1.59
CA GLY A 83 -0.16 16.63 -2.68
C GLY A 83 -0.84 15.54 -3.52
N TYR A 84 -1.08 14.36 -2.96
CA TYR A 84 -1.88 13.29 -3.56
C TYR A 84 -3.34 13.39 -3.09
N ALA A 85 -4.31 13.20 -3.99
CA ALA A 85 -5.65 12.82 -3.57
C ALA A 85 -5.64 11.38 -3.02
N VAL A 86 -6.44 11.11 -1.99
CA VAL A 86 -6.47 9.81 -1.29
C VAL A 86 -7.86 9.21 -1.32
N CYS A 87 -7.96 7.95 -1.68
CA CYS A 87 -9.18 7.15 -1.56
C CYS A 87 -8.95 5.94 -0.66
N LEU A 88 -9.82 5.76 0.32
CA LEU A 88 -9.86 4.61 1.23
C LEU A 88 -11.16 3.83 0.97
N PRO A 89 -11.17 2.88 0.03
CA PRO A 89 -12.37 2.11 -0.23
C PRO A 89 -12.63 1.08 0.88
N GLN A 90 -13.91 0.71 1.07
CA GLN A 90 -14.33 -0.30 2.02
C GLN A 90 -14.52 -1.64 1.33
N GLY A 91 -13.83 -2.66 1.81
CA GLY A 91 -14.03 -4.05 1.41
C GLY A 91 -15.40 -4.58 1.84
N ALA A 92 -15.94 -5.53 1.09
CA ALA A 92 -17.18 -6.22 1.44
C ALA A 92 -16.98 -7.20 2.60
N ALA A 93 -18.06 -7.58 3.27
CA ALA A 93 -18.00 -8.61 4.29
C ALA A 93 -17.99 -10.02 3.63
N ASP A 94 -17.14 -10.89 4.11
CA ASP A 94 -17.14 -12.32 3.74
C ASP A 94 -18.19 -13.14 4.52
N GLY A 95 -18.26 -14.44 4.27
CA GLY A 95 -19.16 -15.35 4.96
C GLY A 95 -18.96 -15.47 6.48
N ARG A 96 -17.84 -14.93 7.00
CA ARG A 96 -17.54 -14.82 8.44
C ARG A 96 -17.92 -13.44 9.02
N GLY A 97 -18.53 -12.57 8.22
CA GLY A 97 -18.89 -11.21 8.60
C GLY A 97 -17.67 -10.27 8.75
N LYS A 98 -16.52 -10.64 8.19
CA LYS A 98 -15.31 -9.80 8.19
C LYS A 98 -15.15 -9.05 6.89
N THR A 99 -14.98 -7.75 6.97
CA THR A 99 -14.68 -6.91 5.82
C THR A 99 -13.32 -7.28 5.22
N CYS A 100 -13.27 -7.47 3.91
CA CYS A 100 -12.06 -7.93 3.23
C CYS A 100 -12.10 -7.64 1.73
N TRP A 101 -10.99 -7.91 1.08
CA TRP A 101 -10.84 -7.99 -0.36
C TRP A 101 -10.87 -9.46 -0.77
N ASN A 102 -11.61 -9.78 -1.82
CA ASN A 102 -11.68 -11.12 -2.37
C ASN A 102 -10.39 -11.44 -3.13
N VAL A 103 -9.47 -12.08 -2.45
CA VAL A 103 -8.16 -12.50 -2.99
C VAL A 103 -8.05 -14.02 -3.17
N GLY A 104 -9.16 -14.73 -2.90
CA GLY A 104 -9.24 -16.18 -3.06
C GLY A 104 -8.62 -16.95 -1.90
N TYR A 105 -8.79 -16.48 -0.67
CA TYR A 105 -8.52 -17.30 0.50
C TYR A 105 -9.41 -18.54 0.51
N ASP A 106 -8.98 -19.63 1.12
CA ASP A 106 -9.75 -20.89 1.16
C ASP A 106 -11.16 -20.69 1.71
N PHE A 107 -11.33 -19.80 2.69
CA PHE A 107 -12.63 -19.50 3.28
C PHE A 107 -13.46 -18.44 2.54
N GLN A 108 -12.91 -17.85 1.44
CA GLN A 108 -13.63 -16.92 0.57
C GLN A 108 -14.33 -17.64 -0.60
N GLN A 109 -14.32 -18.98 -0.64
CA GLN A 109 -15.05 -19.74 -1.65
C GLN A 109 -16.53 -19.37 -1.61
N GLY A 110 -17.08 -18.97 -2.76
CA GLY A 110 -18.46 -18.49 -2.88
C GLY A 110 -18.66 -16.99 -2.60
N LEU A 111 -17.59 -16.24 -2.31
CA LEU A 111 -17.65 -14.78 -2.28
C LEU A 111 -17.68 -14.25 -3.72
N GLU A 112 -18.79 -13.65 -4.12
CA GLU A 112 -19.04 -13.23 -5.51
C GLU A 112 -18.56 -11.81 -5.83
N THR A 113 -17.93 -11.11 -4.87
CA THR A 113 -17.45 -9.74 -5.09
C THR A 113 -16.29 -9.70 -6.07
N ASP A 114 -16.39 -8.88 -7.12
CA ASP A 114 -15.27 -8.53 -8.00
C ASP A 114 -14.61 -7.24 -7.50
N ASP A 115 -13.75 -7.39 -6.48
CA ASP A 115 -13.07 -6.25 -5.88
C ASP A 115 -12.00 -5.66 -6.82
N VAL A 116 -11.45 -6.43 -7.75
CA VAL A 116 -10.55 -5.93 -8.80
C VAL A 116 -11.27 -4.93 -9.69
N ASP A 117 -12.47 -5.26 -10.16
CA ASP A 117 -13.25 -4.34 -10.99
C ASP A 117 -13.83 -3.19 -10.17
N PHE A 118 -14.24 -3.43 -8.93
CA PHE A 118 -14.70 -2.37 -8.02
C PHE A 118 -13.63 -1.29 -7.82
N ILE A 119 -12.43 -1.66 -7.43
CA ILE A 119 -11.33 -0.71 -7.17
C ILE A 119 -10.98 0.07 -8.44
N CYS A 120 -10.90 -0.61 -9.59
CA CYS A 120 -10.62 0.05 -10.86
C CYS A 120 -11.75 0.98 -11.32
N SER A 121 -13.01 0.61 -11.11
CA SER A 121 -14.18 1.40 -11.48
C SER A 121 -14.32 2.64 -10.60
N LEU A 122 -14.12 2.48 -9.29
CA LEU A 122 -14.07 3.61 -8.34
C LEU A 122 -12.94 4.58 -8.68
N ALA A 123 -11.75 4.07 -8.97
CA ALA A 123 -10.60 4.90 -9.34
C ALA A 123 -10.85 5.70 -10.63
N ARG A 124 -11.50 5.09 -11.64
CA ARG A 124 -11.89 5.81 -12.87
C ARG A 124 -12.93 6.89 -12.60
N TYR A 125 -13.92 6.58 -11.76
CA TYR A 125 -14.95 7.52 -11.34
C TYR A 125 -14.32 8.74 -10.67
N LEU A 126 -13.49 8.52 -9.63
CA LEU A 126 -12.80 9.60 -8.92
C LEU A 126 -11.89 10.42 -9.84
N ALA A 127 -11.14 9.75 -10.70
CA ALA A 127 -10.26 10.46 -11.63
C ALA A 127 -11.04 11.35 -12.62
N LYS A 128 -12.25 10.96 -12.99
CA LYS A 128 -13.15 11.80 -13.83
C LYS A 128 -13.75 12.94 -13.02
N GLU A 129 -14.35 12.63 -11.88
CA GLU A 129 -15.09 13.57 -11.04
C GLU A 129 -14.19 14.71 -10.54
N HIS A 130 -13.01 14.36 -10.05
CA HIS A 130 -12.04 15.30 -9.46
C HIS A 130 -10.94 15.73 -10.45
N ARG A 131 -11.11 15.43 -11.75
CA ARG A 131 -10.15 15.80 -12.82
C ARG A 131 -8.72 15.34 -12.53
N LEU A 132 -8.55 14.20 -11.88
CA LEU A 132 -7.25 13.61 -11.59
C LEU A 132 -6.63 12.98 -12.86
N ASN A 133 -5.34 12.68 -12.79
CA ASN A 133 -4.65 12.05 -13.92
C ASN A 133 -4.80 10.53 -13.87
N ARG A 134 -5.57 9.95 -14.78
CA ARG A 134 -5.80 8.51 -14.89
C ARG A 134 -4.53 7.67 -15.05
N SER A 135 -3.44 8.30 -15.51
CA SER A 135 -2.15 7.62 -15.64
C SER A 135 -1.35 7.57 -14.34
N ASN A 136 -1.74 8.37 -13.34
CA ASN A 136 -1.05 8.52 -12.06
C ASN A 136 -1.92 8.06 -10.89
N ILE A 137 -2.46 6.85 -11.04
CA ILE A 137 -3.19 6.16 -9.98
C ILE A 137 -2.27 5.10 -9.39
N PHE A 138 -2.12 5.12 -8.07
CA PHE A 138 -1.28 4.22 -7.30
C PHE A 138 -2.15 3.41 -6.34
N VAL A 139 -1.74 2.19 -6.04
CA VAL A 139 -2.41 1.36 -5.04
C VAL A 139 -1.42 0.89 -4.00
N VAL A 140 -1.80 1.08 -2.73
CA VAL A 140 -1.05 0.68 -1.54
C VAL A 140 -2.00 -0.14 -0.68
N GLY A 141 -1.53 -1.21 -0.08
CA GLY A 141 -2.36 -2.00 0.82
C GLY A 141 -1.55 -2.82 1.80
N MET A 142 -2.10 -3.02 2.99
CA MET A 142 -1.43 -3.82 4.02
C MET A 142 -2.20 -5.12 4.23
N SER A 143 -1.44 -6.24 4.43
CA SER A 143 -2.04 -7.56 4.70
C SER A 143 -2.97 -7.95 3.54
N ASN A 144 -4.24 -8.31 3.77
CA ASN A 144 -5.23 -8.58 2.73
C ASN A 144 -5.34 -7.45 1.66
N GLY A 145 -5.07 -6.19 2.03
CA GLY A 145 -4.92 -5.10 1.06
C GLY A 145 -3.65 -5.22 0.22
N GLY A 146 -2.56 -5.76 0.79
CA GLY A 146 -1.32 -6.06 0.07
C GLY A 146 -1.49 -7.20 -0.94
N GLU A 147 -2.21 -8.25 -0.55
CA GLU A 147 -2.57 -9.35 -1.45
C GLU A 147 -3.45 -8.86 -2.60
N MET A 148 -4.36 -7.93 -2.32
CA MET A 148 -5.14 -7.28 -3.37
C MET A 148 -4.26 -6.44 -4.30
N CYS A 149 -3.18 -5.80 -3.81
CA CYS A 149 -2.20 -5.13 -4.66
C CYS A 149 -1.54 -6.11 -5.63
N TYR A 150 -1.14 -7.31 -5.17
CA TYR A 150 -0.62 -8.36 -6.02
C TYR A 150 -1.66 -8.83 -7.05
N LEU A 151 -2.90 -9.08 -6.62
CA LEU A 151 -3.97 -9.51 -7.54
C LEU A 151 -4.27 -8.46 -8.61
N LEU A 152 -4.26 -7.17 -8.23
CA LEU A 152 -4.39 -6.05 -9.17
C LEU A 152 -3.22 -5.98 -10.15
N ALA A 153 -1.99 -6.25 -9.71
CA ALA A 153 -0.82 -6.28 -10.58
C ALA A 153 -0.94 -7.40 -11.63
N TYR A 154 -1.45 -8.56 -11.27
CA TYR A 154 -1.73 -9.65 -12.22
C TYR A 154 -2.86 -9.30 -13.20
N LYS A 155 -3.99 -8.81 -12.69
CA LYS A 155 -5.22 -8.66 -13.49
C LYS A 155 -5.32 -7.31 -14.21
N ARG A 156 -4.69 -6.25 -13.69
CA ARG A 156 -4.78 -4.87 -14.19
C ARG A 156 -3.42 -4.16 -14.26
N PRO A 157 -2.39 -4.79 -14.85
CA PRO A 157 -1.01 -4.26 -14.84
C PRO A 157 -0.86 -2.89 -15.51
N ASP A 158 -1.79 -2.52 -16.39
CA ASP A 158 -1.78 -1.22 -17.10
C ASP A 158 -2.51 -0.10 -16.36
N PHE A 159 -3.31 -0.46 -15.36
CA PHE A 159 -4.24 0.47 -14.74
C PHE A 159 -3.52 1.38 -13.74
N PHE A 160 -2.68 0.81 -12.90
CA PHE A 160 -1.95 1.54 -11.87
C PHE A 160 -0.55 1.92 -12.35
N ALA A 161 -0.05 3.07 -11.89
CA ALA A 161 1.31 3.50 -12.16
C ALA A 161 2.33 2.68 -11.36
N ALA A 162 1.98 2.32 -10.13
CA ALA A 162 2.74 1.39 -9.30
C ALA A 162 1.83 0.68 -8.28
N PHE A 163 2.35 -0.42 -7.72
CA PHE A 163 1.69 -1.29 -6.75
C PHE A 163 2.58 -1.40 -5.51
N VAL A 164 2.00 -1.19 -4.33
CA VAL A 164 2.75 -1.23 -3.08
C VAL A 164 2.05 -2.14 -2.07
N PRO A 165 2.29 -3.44 -2.11
CA PRO A 165 1.96 -4.33 -1.01
C PRO A 165 2.82 -4.03 0.22
N VAL A 166 2.23 -4.13 1.43
CA VAL A 166 2.89 -4.07 2.73
C VAL A 166 2.42 -5.27 3.53
N ALA A 167 3.34 -6.09 3.99
CA ALA A 167 3.04 -7.38 4.64
C ALA A 167 2.01 -8.21 3.85
N GLY A 168 2.09 -8.13 2.51
CA GLY A 168 1.18 -8.79 1.59
C GLY A 168 1.66 -10.18 1.20
N LEU A 169 0.73 -11.05 0.78
CA LEU A 169 1.03 -12.40 0.31
C LEU A 169 0.71 -12.56 -1.17
N THR A 170 1.49 -13.35 -1.86
CA THR A 170 1.09 -13.88 -3.16
C THR A 170 0.54 -15.29 -2.96
N MET A 171 -0.80 -15.42 -3.06
CA MET A 171 -1.44 -16.72 -2.96
C MET A 171 -0.90 -17.65 -4.05
N LYS A 172 -0.69 -18.92 -3.70
CA LYS A 172 -0.14 -19.92 -4.63
C LYS A 172 -0.96 -20.02 -5.91
N TRP A 173 -2.30 -19.95 -5.80
CA TRP A 173 -3.19 -19.98 -6.98
C TRP A 173 -2.95 -18.81 -7.93
N MET A 174 -2.60 -17.61 -7.42
CA MET A 174 -2.28 -16.46 -8.29
C MET A 174 -1.08 -16.78 -9.16
N LYS A 175 -0.01 -17.33 -8.57
CA LYS A 175 1.20 -17.71 -9.30
C LYS A 175 0.94 -18.87 -10.30
N ASP A 176 0.14 -19.85 -9.91
CA ASP A 176 -0.09 -21.05 -10.72
C ASP A 176 -1.02 -20.78 -11.92
N VAL A 177 -1.98 -19.87 -11.77
CA VAL A 177 -3.04 -19.62 -12.76
C VAL A 177 -2.84 -18.32 -13.54
N LEU A 178 -2.30 -17.28 -12.87
CA LEU A 178 -2.13 -15.96 -13.47
C LEU A 178 -0.69 -15.78 -13.98
N VAL A 179 -0.58 -15.24 -15.18
CA VAL A 179 0.73 -14.92 -15.78
C VAL A 179 0.92 -13.41 -15.76
N PRO A 180 2.04 -12.89 -15.23
CA PRO A 180 2.36 -11.47 -15.34
C PRO A 180 2.48 -11.08 -16.83
N ARG A 181 1.56 -10.25 -17.31
CA ARG A 181 1.45 -9.93 -18.75
C ARG A 181 2.33 -8.77 -19.17
N ARG A 182 2.76 -7.95 -18.21
CA ARG A 182 3.55 -6.73 -18.47
C ARG A 182 4.48 -6.41 -17.31
N PRO A 183 5.59 -5.71 -17.57
CA PRO A 183 6.38 -5.09 -16.52
C PRO A 183 5.52 -4.11 -15.71
N VAL A 184 5.59 -4.22 -14.41
CA VAL A 184 4.97 -3.29 -13.45
C VAL A 184 6.03 -2.80 -12.47
N SER A 185 5.82 -1.59 -11.93
CA SER A 185 6.60 -1.13 -10.78
C SER A 185 5.93 -1.61 -9.50
N LEU A 186 6.67 -2.33 -8.67
CA LEU A 186 6.17 -2.95 -7.45
C LEU A 186 7.17 -2.73 -6.31
N MET A 187 6.68 -2.37 -5.14
CA MET A 187 7.46 -2.22 -3.91
C MET A 187 6.78 -3.00 -2.79
N GLU A 188 7.44 -4.02 -2.26
CA GLU A 188 7.00 -4.75 -1.06
C GLU A 188 7.77 -4.27 0.16
N VAL A 189 7.09 -4.15 1.30
CA VAL A 189 7.69 -3.93 2.63
C VAL A 189 7.25 -5.07 3.54
N HIS A 190 8.19 -5.86 4.08
CA HIS A 190 7.81 -7.05 4.84
C HIS A 190 8.77 -7.36 5.99
N GLY A 191 8.20 -7.76 7.13
CA GLY A 191 8.93 -8.17 8.31
C GLY A 191 9.31 -9.65 8.30
N THR A 192 10.57 -9.99 8.56
CA THR A 192 11.02 -11.39 8.53
C THR A 192 10.51 -12.24 9.71
N ALA A 193 9.99 -11.61 10.77
CA ALA A 193 9.34 -12.28 11.91
C ALA A 193 7.82 -12.12 11.90
N ASP A 194 7.22 -11.77 10.73
CA ASP A 194 5.78 -11.75 10.57
C ASP A 194 5.19 -13.15 10.81
N ARG A 195 4.22 -13.24 11.72
CA ARG A 195 3.57 -14.50 12.09
C ARG A 195 2.16 -14.64 11.49
N THR A 196 1.69 -13.66 10.76
CA THR A 196 0.41 -13.65 10.07
C THR A 196 0.61 -13.90 8.58
N SER A 197 1.47 -13.10 7.97
CA SER A 197 1.93 -13.23 6.58
C SER A 197 3.38 -13.73 6.62
N LEU A 198 3.57 -15.05 6.66
CA LEU A 198 4.89 -15.63 6.90
C LEU A 198 5.87 -15.27 5.77
N TRP A 199 7.06 -14.81 6.15
CA TRP A 199 8.15 -14.50 5.23
C TRP A 199 8.51 -15.68 4.31
N ASP A 200 8.59 -16.88 4.88
CA ASP A 200 8.96 -18.10 4.15
C ASP A 200 7.78 -18.74 3.41
N GLY A 201 6.60 -18.10 3.43
CA GLY A 201 5.39 -18.65 2.85
C GLY A 201 4.70 -19.72 3.73
N ASP A 202 3.57 -20.22 3.25
CA ASP A 202 2.81 -21.28 3.88
C ASP A 202 2.23 -22.24 2.82
N PRO A 203 3.08 -23.07 2.20
CA PRO A 203 2.67 -23.97 1.12
C PRO A 203 1.69 -25.05 1.60
N ASP A 204 1.72 -25.38 2.89
CA ASP A 204 0.89 -26.42 3.53
C ASP A 204 -0.39 -25.85 4.14
N ASN A 205 -0.61 -24.52 4.04
CA ASN A 205 -1.80 -23.83 4.57
C ASN A 205 -2.03 -24.04 6.07
N VAL A 206 -0.98 -24.00 6.87
CA VAL A 206 -1.06 -24.14 8.33
C VAL A 206 -1.80 -22.96 8.96
N GLY A 207 -1.62 -21.76 8.40
CA GLY A 207 -2.30 -20.53 8.84
C GLY A 207 -3.77 -20.43 8.45
N GLY A 208 -4.25 -21.26 7.51
CA GLY A 208 -5.66 -21.34 7.10
C GLY A 208 -6.14 -20.21 6.19
N TRP A 209 -5.19 -19.43 5.58
CA TRP A 209 -5.51 -18.41 4.56
C TRP A 209 -5.65 -19.01 3.15
N GLY A 210 -5.17 -20.21 2.93
CA GLY A 210 -4.86 -20.85 1.67
C GLY A 210 -3.34 -20.86 1.44
N PRO A 211 -2.81 -21.77 0.62
CA PRO A 211 -1.38 -21.84 0.34
C PRO A 211 -0.86 -20.55 -0.31
N TYR A 212 0.32 -20.06 0.13
CA TYR A 212 1.01 -18.92 -0.45
C TYR A 212 2.52 -19.12 -0.48
N ILE A 213 3.18 -18.41 -1.38
CA ILE A 213 4.63 -18.51 -1.61
C ILE A 213 5.41 -17.58 -0.69
N ALA A 214 6.71 -17.83 -0.54
CA ALA A 214 7.62 -16.98 0.19
C ALA A 214 7.67 -15.55 -0.39
N VAL A 215 7.88 -14.56 0.46
CA VAL A 215 7.92 -13.14 0.06
C VAL A 215 9.04 -12.86 -0.97
N PRO A 216 10.28 -13.36 -0.79
CA PRO A 216 11.32 -13.17 -1.80
C PRO A 216 10.94 -13.77 -3.16
N ASP A 217 10.32 -14.95 -3.20
CA ASP A 217 9.87 -15.61 -4.43
C ASP A 217 8.76 -14.82 -5.14
N ALA A 218 7.87 -14.22 -4.35
CA ALA A 218 6.82 -13.35 -4.87
C ALA A 218 7.43 -12.13 -5.57
N VAL A 219 8.36 -11.44 -4.92
CA VAL A 219 9.03 -10.26 -5.48
C VAL A 219 9.90 -10.64 -6.68
N GLN A 220 10.64 -11.76 -6.62
CA GLN A 220 11.42 -12.27 -7.74
C GLN A 220 10.55 -12.54 -8.97
N THR A 221 9.35 -13.08 -8.78
CA THR A 221 8.38 -13.29 -9.89
C THR A 221 8.10 -11.99 -10.64
N TRP A 222 7.98 -10.86 -9.94
CA TRP A 222 7.76 -9.55 -10.56
C TRP A 222 9.03 -8.96 -11.17
N ALA A 223 10.20 -9.20 -10.57
CA ALA A 223 11.49 -8.82 -11.15
C ALA A 223 11.72 -9.53 -12.49
N ASP A 224 11.44 -10.83 -12.56
CA ASP A 224 11.53 -11.63 -13.79
C ASP A 224 10.52 -11.13 -14.84
N ALA A 225 9.27 -10.88 -14.46
CA ALA A 225 8.25 -10.34 -15.33
C ALA A 225 8.58 -8.95 -15.85
N ALA A 226 9.23 -8.13 -15.04
CA ALA A 226 9.75 -6.83 -15.44
C ALA A 226 10.97 -6.96 -16.38
N GLY A 227 11.61 -8.12 -16.42
CA GLY A 227 12.84 -8.36 -17.18
C GLY A 227 14.05 -7.70 -16.54
N CYS A 228 14.06 -7.62 -15.21
CA CYS A 228 15.22 -7.15 -14.46
C CYS A 228 16.41 -8.09 -14.69
N THR A 229 17.60 -7.52 -14.83
CA THR A 229 18.85 -8.25 -15.18
C THR A 229 19.88 -8.23 -14.06
N GLY A 230 19.61 -7.53 -12.97
CA GLY A 230 20.47 -7.44 -11.79
C GLY A 230 19.69 -7.10 -10.55
N GLU A 231 20.28 -7.41 -9.42
CA GLU A 231 19.81 -7.06 -8.09
C GLU A 231 20.91 -6.28 -7.37
N LEU A 232 20.55 -5.20 -6.72
CA LEU A 232 21.40 -4.43 -5.84
C LEU A 232 20.84 -4.54 -4.43
N VAL A 233 21.60 -5.19 -3.55
CA VAL A 233 21.24 -5.35 -2.13
C VAL A 233 22.04 -4.33 -1.33
N THR A 234 21.34 -3.43 -0.62
CA THR A 234 21.99 -2.38 0.16
C THR A 234 21.37 -2.27 1.55
N PRO A 235 22.16 -2.09 2.62
CA PRO A 235 21.61 -1.71 3.90
C PRO A 235 20.88 -0.37 3.76
N PHE A 236 19.59 -0.33 4.10
CA PHE A 236 18.83 0.92 4.23
C PHE A 236 19.12 1.55 5.60
N ASN A 237 19.16 0.71 6.64
CA ASN A 237 19.62 1.04 7.99
C ASN A 237 20.13 -0.25 8.69
N SER A 238 20.26 -0.24 10.03
CA SER A 238 20.78 -1.40 10.78
C SER A 238 19.87 -2.64 10.79
N ILE A 239 18.59 -2.50 10.47
CA ILE A 239 17.57 -3.56 10.54
C ILE A 239 16.74 -3.68 9.25
N VAL A 240 16.91 -2.79 8.28
CA VAL A 240 16.20 -2.82 7.01
C VAL A 240 17.21 -2.96 5.88
N THR A 241 16.99 -3.96 5.03
CA THR A 241 17.75 -4.19 3.80
C THR A 241 16.86 -3.86 2.61
N LEU A 242 17.38 -3.08 1.66
CA LEU A 242 16.71 -2.79 0.41
C LEU A 242 17.28 -3.68 -0.69
N HIS A 243 16.41 -4.50 -1.27
CA HIS A 243 16.63 -5.24 -2.50
C HIS A 243 16.03 -4.44 -3.66
N ARG A 244 16.90 -3.98 -4.56
CA ARG A 244 16.49 -3.23 -5.75
C ARG A 244 16.80 -4.05 -6.99
N TYR A 245 15.79 -4.51 -7.68
CA TYR A 245 15.93 -5.20 -8.97
C TYR A 245 16.02 -4.15 -10.09
N THR A 246 17.08 -4.24 -10.88
CA THR A 246 17.49 -3.23 -11.86
C THR A 246 17.38 -3.75 -13.29
N GLY A 247 17.34 -2.80 -14.26
CA GLY A 247 17.27 -3.14 -15.68
C GLY A 247 15.88 -3.50 -16.16
N GLY A 248 14.84 -3.21 -15.38
CA GLY A 248 13.46 -3.49 -15.75
C GLY A 248 13.02 -2.78 -17.04
N ARG A 249 12.29 -3.52 -17.89
CA ARG A 249 11.77 -3.01 -19.15
C ARG A 249 10.77 -1.86 -18.92
N ARG A 250 10.78 -0.86 -19.78
CA ARG A 250 9.89 0.31 -19.73
C ARG A 250 10.02 1.14 -18.45
N GLY A 251 11.16 1.08 -17.78
CA GLY A 251 11.42 1.79 -16.53
C GLY A 251 10.68 1.19 -15.32
N ALA A 252 10.26 -0.08 -15.39
CA ALA A 252 9.72 -0.77 -14.24
C ALA A 252 10.81 -0.95 -13.18
N GLU A 253 10.45 -0.70 -11.93
CA GLU A 253 11.30 -0.85 -10.74
C GLU A 253 10.63 -1.84 -9.80
N VAL A 254 11.37 -2.84 -9.33
CA VAL A 254 10.88 -3.79 -8.33
C VAL A 254 11.78 -3.69 -7.10
N LEU A 255 11.15 -3.47 -5.94
CA LEU A 255 11.81 -3.26 -4.67
C LEU A 255 11.26 -4.21 -3.61
N LEU A 256 12.14 -4.65 -2.71
CA LEU A 256 11.76 -5.30 -1.46
C LEU A 256 12.51 -4.61 -0.31
N TYR A 257 11.76 -4.09 0.65
CA TYR A 257 12.29 -3.69 1.94
C TYR A 257 12.12 -4.88 2.91
N GLU A 258 13.21 -5.61 3.13
CA GLU A 258 13.29 -6.68 4.11
C GLU A 258 13.55 -6.07 5.48
N VAL A 259 12.60 -6.21 6.41
CA VAL A 259 12.70 -5.69 7.77
C VAL A 259 13.07 -6.82 8.72
N ALA A 260 14.34 -6.90 9.11
CA ALA A 260 14.84 -7.96 9.98
C ALA A 260 14.16 -7.93 11.36
N GLY A 261 13.53 -9.04 11.74
CA GLY A 261 12.76 -9.15 12.97
C GLY A 261 11.44 -8.34 12.99
N GLY A 262 11.08 -7.71 11.87
CA GLY A 262 9.80 -6.99 11.72
C GLY A 262 8.61 -7.93 11.84
N ILE A 263 7.51 -7.42 12.40
CA ILE A 263 6.27 -8.16 12.62
C ILE A 263 5.21 -7.75 11.57
N HIS A 264 3.98 -8.23 11.72
CA HIS A 264 2.85 -7.93 10.83
C HIS A 264 2.34 -6.50 11.03
N ASP A 265 3.02 -5.53 10.46
CA ASP A 265 2.65 -4.11 10.55
C ASP A 265 3.16 -3.29 9.34
N TRP A 266 3.01 -1.98 9.41
CA TRP A 266 3.49 -1.03 8.39
C TRP A 266 4.99 -0.73 8.49
N SER A 267 5.71 -1.34 9.42
CA SER A 267 7.14 -1.12 9.68
C SER A 267 7.54 0.34 9.95
N THR A 268 6.61 1.16 10.42
CA THR A 268 6.84 2.60 10.66
C THR A 268 7.77 2.88 11.83
N ASN A 269 8.00 1.90 12.71
CA ASN A 269 8.99 1.99 13.78
C ASN A 269 10.41 1.68 13.30
N GLN A 270 10.55 1.03 12.15
CA GLN A 270 11.81 0.58 11.57
C GLN A 270 12.30 1.51 10.45
N MET A 271 11.36 2.15 9.72
CA MET A 271 11.65 3.10 8.66
C MET A 271 10.47 4.06 8.47
N ASP A 272 10.69 5.18 7.80
CA ASP A 272 9.59 6.05 7.36
C ASP A 272 8.91 5.47 6.12
N THR A 273 8.10 4.44 6.35
CA THR A 273 7.42 3.69 5.29
C THR A 273 6.54 4.59 4.41
N PRO A 274 5.75 5.55 4.94
CA PRO A 274 4.99 6.46 4.08
C PRO A 274 5.86 7.27 3.13
N SER A 275 6.95 7.86 3.62
CA SER A 275 7.86 8.64 2.77
C SER A 275 8.52 7.79 1.69
N GLU A 276 8.93 6.57 1.99
CA GLU A 276 9.50 5.65 0.99
C GLU A 276 8.46 5.23 -0.08
N ILE A 277 7.21 4.97 0.33
CA ILE A 277 6.10 4.70 -0.59
C ILE A 277 5.87 5.88 -1.53
N LEU A 278 5.79 7.10 -1.00
CA LEU A 278 5.53 8.31 -1.79
C LEU A 278 6.71 8.64 -2.71
N ALA A 279 7.95 8.46 -2.24
CA ALA A 279 9.15 8.58 -3.06
C ALA A 279 9.16 7.56 -4.22
N PHE A 280 8.77 6.31 -3.95
CA PHE A 280 8.59 5.29 -4.98
C PHE A 280 7.51 5.71 -5.99
N CYS A 281 6.31 6.07 -5.54
CA CYS A 281 5.23 6.52 -6.40
C CYS A 281 5.63 7.70 -7.28
N SER A 282 6.36 8.68 -6.73
CA SER A 282 6.77 9.89 -7.46
C SER A 282 7.71 9.60 -8.63
N ARG A 283 8.55 8.57 -8.54
CA ARG A 283 9.42 8.13 -9.64
C ARG A 283 8.65 7.52 -10.81
N HIS A 284 7.38 7.12 -10.58
CA HIS A 284 6.55 6.45 -11.57
C HIS A 284 5.42 7.32 -12.12
N PHE A 285 5.52 8.64 -11.96
CA PHE A 285 4.59 9.54 -12.64
C PHE A 285 4.70 9.41 -14.15
N ARG A 286 3.55 9.29 -14.79
CA ARG A 286 3.41 9.19 -16.25
C ARG A 286 2.90 10.51 -16.81
N SER A 287 3.41 10.92 -17.97
CA SER A 287 2.86 12.04 -18.72
C SER A 287 1.38 11.80 -19.05
N ARG A 288 0.57 12.86 -19.08
CA ARG A 288 -0.82 12.74 -19.56
C ARG A 288 -0.77 12.19 -21.00
N ARG A 289 -1.48 11.09 -21.21
CA ARG A 289 -1.76 10.58 -22.55
C ARG A 289 -2.94 11.34 -23.15
#